data_67735d0426797b03729973d803b9bdcf
#
_entry.id   67735d0426797b03729973d803b9bdcf
#
_cell.length_a   1.000
_cell.length_b   1.000
_cell.length_c   1.000
_cell.angle_alpha   90.00
_cell.angle_beta   90.00
_cell.angle_gamma   90.00
#
_symmetry.space_group_name_H-M   'P 1'
#
loop_
_entity.id
_entity.type
_entity.pdbx_description
1 polymer ?
#
loop_
_entity_poly.entity_id
_entity_poly.type
_entity_poly.pdbx_seq_one_letter_code
_entity_poly.pdbx_strand_id
1 'polypeptide(L)'
;MSGGGHDGQDRVEGLDGDRLDGSGGPDRLDGLDGLIAQLITLGSKAVTGGLVIGSGGNLSARLPGADHFVVTASGTWLDELEPGDFSVVGVDGTWRGGHAQPSSETPLHLHSYRARPDVNAVVHLHPQLSVLLDALGHPIRLITIDHAYYVRRIATVPYLPAGTTELAEAGAAALAEADVVILGHHGCSVVADTVELAHKRAVNLEEAALATYRALTLGDTTTVCPPAYLERVERLEAAP
;
A
#
# COMPACT_ATOMS: atom_id res chain seq x y z
N MET A 1 30.02 64.10 -37.44
CA MET A 1 29.27 63.48 -38.54
C MET A 1 28.58 62.26 -37.96
N SER A 2 27.36 62.46 -37.58
CA SER A 2 26.12 62.05 -38.23
C SER A 2 26.06 60.51 -38.38
N GLY A 3 25.17 59.79 -37.89
CA GLY A 3 23.82 59.94 -37.48
C GLY A 3 23.21 58.55 -37.41
N GLY A 4 22.16 58.50 -36.74
CA GLY A 4 20.90 57.75 -37.01
C GLY A 4 20.84 56.34 -36.45
N GLY A 5 20.19 56.11 -35.52
CA GLY A 5 18.89 55.93 -35.02
C GLY A 5 18.04 54.94 -35.82
N HIS A 6 17.65 53.82 -35.18
CA HIS A 6 16.31 53.28 -35.37
C HIS A 6 15.90 52.36 -34.22
N ASP A 7 14.86 52.79 -33.52
CA ASP A 7 14.02 52.04 -32.65
C ASP A 7 13.36 50.86 -33.40
N GLY A 8 13.29 49.71 -32.75
CA GLY A 8 12.48 48.58 -33.14
C GLY A 8 11.96 47.91 -31.87
N GLN A 9 10.89 48.51 -31.32
CA GLN A 9 10.08 47.86 -30.31
C GLN A 9 9.23 46.75 -30.99
N ASP A 10 9.60 45.50 -30.78
CA ASP A 10 8.65 44.41 -30.99
C ASP A 10 8.11 43.97 -29.63
N ARG A 11 6.89 44.45 -29.38
CA ARG A 11 6.00 43.90 -28.35
C ARG A 11 5.62 42.49 -28.77
N VAL A 12 6.07 41.51 -28.00
CA VAL A 12 5.41 40.18 -27.98
C VAL A 12 4.30 40.26 -26.97
N GLU A 13 3.06 40.33 -27.48
CA GLU A 13 1.84 40.28 -26.74
C GLU A 13 1.70 38.91 -26.03
N GLY A 14 1.07 38.98 -24.85
CA GLY A 14 0.82 37.97 -23.86
C GLY A 14 0.38 36.63 -24.38
N LEU A 15 0.98 35.61 -23.80
CA LEU A 15 0.32 34.36 -23.57
C LEU A 15 -0.22 34.40 -22.13
N ASP A 16 -1.50 34.69 -22.03
CA ASP A 16 -2.30 34.47 -20.83
C ASP A 16 -2.10 33.02 -20.41
N GLY A 17 -1.31 32.83 -19.36
CA GLY A 17 -1.23 31.57 -18.64
C GLY A 17 -2.60 31.31 -18.00
N ASP A 18 -3.33 30.42 -18.59
CA ASP A 18 -4.52 29.81 -18.01
C ASP A 18 -4.13 29.24 -16.65
N ARG A 19 -4.37 30.02 -15.60
CA ARG A 19 -4.35 29.54 -14.23
C ARG A 19 -5.52 28.58 -14.14
N LEU A 20 -5.22 27.30 -14.24
CA LEU A 20 -6.16 26.24 -13.83
C LEU A 20 -6.54 26.52 -12.38
N ASP A 21 -7.71 27.10 -12.23
CA ASP A 21 -8.39 27.33 -10.97
C ASP A 21 -8.56 25.99 -10.25
N GLY A 22 -7.76 25.77 -9.23
CA GLY A 22 -7.78 24.62 -8.37
C GLY A 22 -8.97 24.63 -7.38
N SER A 23 -10.17 24.91 -7.87
CA SER A 23 -11.41 24.85 -7.08
C SER A 23 -11.95 23.40 -6.96
N GLY A 24 -11.14 22.50 -6.40
CA GLY A 24 -11.64 21.36 -5.67
C GLY A 24 -12.17 21.88 -4.33
N GLY A 25 -13.52 21.94 -4.19
CA GLY A 25 -14.14 22.53 -3.02
C GLY A 25 -13.66 21.92 -1.69
N PRO A 26 -13.68 22.68 -0.59
CA PRO A 26 -13.15 22.29 0.72
C PRO A 26 -13.79 21.02 1.33
N ASP A 27 -14.97 20.62 0.88
CA ASP A 27 -15.73 19.50 1.44
C ASP A 27 -15.21 18.09 1.08
N ARG A 28 -14.21 17.96 0.20
CA ARG A 28 -13.68 16.64 -0.21
C ARG A 28 -12.37 16.23 0.48
N LEU A 29 -11.70 17.14 1.17
CA LEU A 29 -10.42 16.86 1.84
C LEU A 29 -10.57 16.64 3.34
N ASP A 30 -11.69 17.03 3.96
CA ASP A 30 -11.88 17.04 5.42
C ASP A 30 -11.77 15.66 6.10
N GLY A 31 -11.93 14.56 5.35
CA GLY A 31 -11.72 13.20 5.87
C GLY A 31 -10.32 12.64 5.64
N LEU A 32 -9.53 13.23 4.73
CA LEU A 32 -8.21 12.70 4.36
C LEU A 32 -7.15 12.95 5.42
N ASP A 33 -7.22 14.06 6.16
CA ASP A 33 -6.28 14.38 7.24
C ASP A 33 -6.28 13.30 8.31
N GLY A 34 -7.45 12.76 8.65
CA GLY A 34 -7.58 11.65 9.59
C GLY A 34 -6.95 10.36 9.08
N LEU A 35 -7.07 10.07 7.79
CA LEU A 35 -6.41 8.92 7.16
C LEU A 35 -4.90 9.11 7.08
N ILE A 36 -4.43 10.30 6.69
CA ILE A 36 -3.01 10.66 6.65
C ILE A 36 -2.38 10.47 8.04
N ALA A 37 -3.01 10.98 9.10
CA ALA A 37 -2.52 10.79 10.47
C ALA A 37 -2.42 9.31 10.88
N GLN A 38 -3.38 8.47 10.46
CA GLN A 38 -3.34 7.02 10.68
C GLN A 38 -2.19 6.37 9.90
N LEU A 39 -1.95 6.76 8.63
CA LEU A 39 -0.87 6.24 7.80
C LEU A 39 0.51 6.65 8.34
N ILE A 40 0.69 7.88 8.80
CA ILE A 40 1.91 8.34 9.49
C ILE A 40 2.20 7.46 10.72
N THR A 41 1.17 7.25 11.54
CA THR A 41 1.28 6.39 12.73
C THR A 41 1.64 4.95 12.34
N LEU A 42 1.03 4.41 11.29
CA LEU A 42 1.31 3.06 10.79
C LEU A 42 2.75 2.98 10.27
N GLY A 43 3.21 3.96 9.49
CA GLY A 43 4.57 3.99 8.94
C GLY A 43 5.63 3.87 10.05
N SER A 44 5.53 4.72 11.07
CA SER A 44 6.42 4.67 12.23
C SER A 44 6.40 3.31 12.94
N LYS A 45 5.21 2.72 13.13
CA LYS A 45 5.07 1.38 13.73
C LYS A 45 5.65 0.27 12.85
N ALA A 46 5.49 0.36 11.54
CA ALA A 46 6.01 -0.63 10.59
C ALA A 46 7.55 -0.68 10.62
N VAL A 47 8.21 0.49 10.62
CA VAL A 47 9.69 0.57 10.73
C VAL A 47 10.14 0.09 12.10
N THR A 48 9.54 0.57 13.18
CA THR A 48 9.88 0.16 14.55
C THR A 48 9.67 -1.35 14.77
N GLY A 49 8.63 -1.93 14.14
CA GLY A 49 8.32 -3.36 14.17
C GLY A 49 9.18 -4.22 13.23
N GLY A 50 10.09 -3.62 12.46
CA GLY A 50 10.96 -4.36 11.53
C GLY A 50 10.25 -4.90 10.28
N LEU A 51 9.05 -4.39 9.94
CA LEU A 51 8.30 -4.81 8.75
C LEU A 51 8.85 -4.19 7.47
N VAL A 52 9.73 -3.21 7.59
CA VAL A 52 10.38 -2.53 6.47
C VAL A 52 11.73 -1.96 6.90
N ILE A 53 12.65 -1.86 5.97
CA ILE A 53 13.99 -1.30 6.17
C ILE A 53 14.19 -0.17 5.14
N GLY A 54 14.72 0.95 5.60
CA GLY A 54 14.99 2.11 4.75
C GLY A 54 13.71 2.74 4.19
N SER A 55 13.77 3.19 2.96
CA SER A 55 12.65 3.81 2.22
C SER A 55 11.78 2.78 1.48
N GLY A 56 11.84 1.51 1.88
CA GLY A 56 11.01 0.45 1.28
C GLY A 56 9.54 0.56 1.70
N GLY A 57 8.67 -0.02 0.88
CA GLY A 57 7.24 -0.02 1.16
C GLY A 57 6.53 1.31 0.89
N ASN A 58 5.22 1.26 0.90
CA ASN A 58 4.34 2.41 0.70
C ASN A 58 2.93 2.11 1.23
N LEU A 59 2.20 3.15 1.57
CA LEU A 59 0.94 3.08 2.29
C LEU A 59 -0.12 3.90 1.57
N SER A 60 -1.35 3.42 1.54
CA SER A 60 -2.47 4.21 1.05
C SER A 60 -3.75 3.94 1.82
N ALA A 61 -4.67 4.91 1.79
CA ALA A 61 -6.02 4.76 2.30
C ALA A 61 -7.02 5.63 1.52
N ARG A 62 -8.30 5.22 1.57
CA ARG A 62 -9.43 6.00 1.05
C ARG A 62 -10.58 6.01 2.02
N LEU A 63 -11.45 6.98 1.89
CA LEU A 63 -12.76 6.92 2.54
C LEU A 63 -13.65 5.86 1.87
N PRO A 64 -14.54 5.20 2.61
CA PRO A 64 -15.46 4.23 2.04
C PRO A 64 -16.25 4.82 0.86
N GLY A 65 -16.21 4.14 -0.28
CA GLY A 65 -16.90 4.57 -1.51
C GLY A 65 -16.28 5.77 -2.23
N ALA A 66 -15.15 6.31 -1.76
CA ALA A 66 -14.48 7.41 -2.46
C ALA A 66 -13.87 6.95 -3.79
N ASP A 67 -13.88 7.85 -4.77
CA ASP A 67 -13.28 7.69 -6.09
C ASP A 67 -11.80 8.12 -6.14
N HIS A 68 -11.18 8.33 -4.99
CA HIS A 68 -9.79 8.72 -4.82
C HIS A 68 -9.22 8.16 -3.50
N PHE A 69 -7.91 8.10 -3.41
CA PHE A 69 -7.16 7.65 -2.24
C PHE A 69 -5.93 8.53 -2.02
N VAL A 70 -5.43 8.57 -0.80
CA VAL A 70 -4.11 9.11 -0.47
C VAL A 70 -3.07 8.01 -0.52
N VAL A 71 -1.87 8.30 -1.02
CA VAL A 71 -0.74 7.36 -1.07
C VAL A 71 0.55 8.10 -0.74
N THR A 72 1.47 7.44 -0.05
CA THR A 72 2.79 7.98 0.25
C THR A 72 3.54 8.37 -1.03
N ALA A 73 4.30 9.46 -0.96
CA ALA A 73 5.12 9.93 -2.07
C ALA A 73 6.34 9.03 -2.30
N SER A 74 6.91 9.13 -3.49
CA SER A 74 8.10 8.38 -3.88
C SER A 74 9.31 8.82 -3.07
N GLY A 75 10.08 7.85 -2.55
CA GLY A 75 11.33 8.08 -1.83
C GLY A 75 11.20 8.53 -0.38
N THR A 76 9.99 8.54 0.18
CA THR A 76 9.76 8.87 1.61
C THR A 76 10.20 7.73 2.52
N TRP A 77 10.62 8.08 3.74
CA TRP A 77 10.88 7.12 4.81
C TRP A 77 9.60 6.99 5.65
N LEU A 78 9.14 5.76 5.87
CA LEU A 78 7.85 5.54 6.52
C LEU A 78 7.80 5.99 7.98
N ASP A 79 8.93 6.08 8.67
CA ASP A 79 9.05 6.58 10.05
C ASP A 79 9.24 8.10 10.15
N GLU A 80 9.46 8.79 9.02
CA GLU A 80 9.65 10.24 8.93
C GLU A 80 8.52 10.94 8.18
N LEU A 81 7.40 10.26 7.93
CA LEU A 81 6.29 10.82 7.16
C LEU A 81 5.68 12.06 7.82
N GLU A 82 5.46 13.08 7.00
CA GLU A 82 4.71 14.29 7.32
C GLU A 82 3.45 14.39 6.44
N PRO A 83 2.46 15.23 6.79
CA PRO A 83 1.24 15.39 5.98
C PRO A 83 1.50 15.78 4.51
N GLY A 84 2.60 16.49 4.23
CA GLY A 84 3.02 16.87 2.88
C GLY A 84 3.55 15.72 2.01
N ASP A 85 3.81 14.55 2.59
CA ASP A 85 4.38 13.38 1.90
C ASP A 85 3.32 12.47 1.27
N PHE A 86 2.12 12.97 1.08
CA PHE A 86 1.03 12.20 0.49
C PHE A 86 0.51 12.83 -0.79
N SER A 87 0.32 11.99 -1.80
CA SER A 87 -0.36 12.32 -3.05
C SER A 87 -1.81 11.88 -2.98
N VAL A 88 -2.72 12.65 -3.59
CA VAL A 88 -4.12 12.26 -3.82
C VAL A 88 -4.24 11.76 -5.25
N VAL A 89 -4.69 10.52 -5.42
CA VAL A 89 -4.83 9.85 -6.71
C VAL A 89 -6.25 9.33 -6.89
N GLY A 90 -6.85 9.59 -8.04
CA GLY A 90 -8.15 9.06 -8.40
C GLY A 90 -8.09 7.56 -8.73
N VAL A 91 -9.20 6.83 -8.54
CA VAL A 91 -9.30 5.43 -8.99
C VAL A 91 -9.26 5.29 -10.52
N ASP A 92 -9.34 6.40 -11.25
CA ASP A 92 -9.05 6.51 -12.68
C ASP A 92 -7.54 6.59 -12.99
N GLY A 93 -6.69 6.78 -11.98
CA GLY A 93 -5.25 6.91 -12.08
C GLY A 93 -4.77 8.36 -12.22
N THR A 94 -5.66 9.35 -12.18
CA THR A 94 -5.29 10.77 -12.29
C THR A 94 -4.76 11.32 -10.95
N TRP A 95 -3.67 12.07 -10.99
CA TRP A 95 -3.24 12.87 -9.84
C TRP A 95 -4.25 13.99 -9.59
N ARG A 96 -4.68 14.16 -8.33
CA ARG A 96 -5.72 15.14 -7.94
C ARG A 96 -5.22 16.19 -6.95
N GLY A 97 -4.02 16.03 -6.41
CA GLY A 97 -3.46 17.00 -5.46
C GLY A 97 -2.43 16.38 -4.52
N GLY A 98 -2.01 17.15 -3.51
CA GLY A 98 -0.96 16.75 -2.58
C GLY A 98 0.43 16.72 -3.22
N HIS A 99 1.31 15.82 -2.78
CA HIS A 99 2.66 15.69 -3.34
C HIS A 99 2.62 15.30 -4.82
N ALA A 100 3.43 15.95 -5.65
CA ALA A 100 3.38 15.81 -7.11
C ALA A 100 3.95 14.47 -7.63
N GLN A 101 4.66 13.73 -6.78
CA GLN A 101 5.30 12.46 -7.15
C GLN A 101 4.78 11.34 -6.23
N PRO A 102 3.66 10.69 -6.56
CA PRO A 102 3.19 9.53 -5.81
C PRO A 102 4.20 8.39 -5.90
N SER A 103 4.11 7.42 -4.99
CA SER A 103 4.92 6.20 -5.02
C SER A 103 4.97 5.59 -6.41
N SER A 104 6.13 5.09 -6.83
CA SER A 104 6.29 4.32 -8.07
C SER A 104 5.40 3.05 -8.12
N GLU A 105 4.93 2.58 -6.97
CA GLU A 105 4.03 1.43 -6.85
C GLU A 105 2.55 1.81 -6.67
N THR A 106 2.20 3.07 -6.93
CA THR A 106 0.80 3.50 -7.01
C THR A 106 -0.07 2.59 -7.90
N PRO A 107 0.42 2.00 -9.02
CA PRO A 107 -0.36 1.02 -9.77
C PRO A 107 -0.83 -0.18 -8.93
N LEU A 108 -0.01 -0.71 -8.01
CA LEU A 108 -0.39 -1.81 -7.12
C LEU A 108 -1.58 -1.42 -6.22
N HIS A 109 -1.55 -0.22 -5.62
CA HIS A 109 -2.65 0.30 -4.81
C HIS A 109 -3.92 0.53 -5.64
N LEU A 110 -3.76 1.17 -6.78
CA LEU A 110 -4.86 1.48 -7.70
C LEU A 110 -5.62 0.23 -8.15
N HIS A 111 -4.89 -0.80 -8.60
CA HIS A 111 -5.49 -2.05 -9.04
C HIS A 111 -6.14 -2.81 -7.87
N SER A 112 -5.56 -2.74 -6.66
CA SER A 112 -6.17 -3.30 -5.45
C SER A 112 -7.52 -2.66 -5.15
N TYR A 113 -7.61 -1.32 -5.16
CA TYR A 113 -8.89 -0.61 -4.94
C TYR A 113 -9.94 -0.87 -6.01
N ARG A 114 -9.51 -1.08 -7.26
CA ARG A 114 -10.42 -1.43 -8.37
C ARG A 114 -10.97 -2.85 -8.24
N ALA A 115 -10.12 -3.79 -7.85
CA ALA A 115 -10.50 -5.19 -7.68
C ALA A 115 -11.35 -5.43 -6.43
N ARG A 116 -11.14 -4.63 -5.36
CA ARG A 116 -11.75 -4.79 -4.04
C ARG A 116 -12.42 -3.49 -3.58
N PRO A 117 -13.68 -3.25 -3.97
CA PRO A 117 -14.43 -2.05 -3.56
C PRO A 117 -14.65 -1.94 -2.05
N ASP A 118 -14.63 -3.06 -1.33
CA ASP A 118 -14.74 -3.19 0.12
C ASP A 118 -13.47 -2.76 0.88
N VAL A 119 -12.33 -2.66 0.18
CA VAL A 119 -11.04 -2.29 0.76
C VAL A 119 -10.87 -0.78 0.80
N ASN A 120 -10.42 -0.25 1.95
CA ASN A 120 -10.14 1.18 2.15
C ASN A 120 -8.70 1.48 2.59
N ALA A 121 -7.87 0.44 2.80
CA ALA A 121 -6.45 0.59 3.09
C ALA A 121 -5.63 -0.48 2.35
N VAL A 122 -4.51 -0.06 1.78
CA VAL A 122 -3.50 -0.95 1.17
C VAL A 122 -2.15 -0.64 1.80
N VAL A 123 -1.52 -1.66 2.36
CA VAL A 123 -0.23 -1.59 3.05
C VAL A 123 0.74 -2.49 2.31
N HIS A 124 1.69 -1.88 1.61
CA HIS A 124 2.78 -2.60 0.96
C HIS A 124 4.06 -2.42 1.78
N LEU A 125 4.63 -3.53 2.24
CA LEU A 125 5.82 -3.57 3.09
C LEU A 125 6.78 -4.68 2.65
N HIS A 126 8.00 -4.68 3.20
CA HIS A 126 9.04 -5.64 2.86
C HIS A 126 9.47 -6.48 4.08
N PRO A 127 8.55 -7.27 4.67
CA PRO A 127 8.82 -8.10 5.85
C PRO A 127 9.81 -9.22 5.50
N GLN A 128 10.93 -9.25 6.19
CA GLN A 128 12.10 -10.02 5.77
C GLN A 128 11.91 -11.54 5.85
N LEU A 129 11.26 -12.03 6.91
CA LEU A 129 11.04 -13.48 7.07
C LEU A 129 9.95 -13.99 6.14
N SER A 130 8.90 -13.20 5.91
CA SER A 130 7.84 -13.55 4.97
C SER A 130 8.39 -13.72 3.55
N VAL A 131 9.21 -12.76 3.10
CA VAL A 131 9.88 -12.82 1.80
C VAL A 131 10.88 -13.97 1.73
N LEU A 132 11.67 -14.18 2.79
CA LEU A 132 12.66 -15.26 2.85
C LEU A 132 12.02 -16.64 2.74
N LEU A 133 10.96 -16.90 3.51
CA LEU A 133 10.29 -18.21 3.49
C LEU A 133 9.68 -18.49 2.12
N ASP A 134 9.04 -17.51 1.50
CA ASP A 134 8.50 -17.63 0.15
C ASP A 134 9.60 -17.94 -0.86
N ALA A 135 10.70 -17.18 -0.85
CA ALA A 135 11.85 -17.39 -1.73
C ALA A 135 12.50 -18.77 -1.58
N LEU A 136 12.42 -19.37 -0.39
CA LEU A 136 12.91 -20.72 -0.10
C LEU A 136 11.86 -21.82 -0.39
N GLY A 137 10.65 -21.44 -0.82
CA GLY A 137 9.56 -22.38 -1.11
C GLY A 137 8.91 -22.96 0.15
N HIS A 138 9.05 -22.30 1.31
CA HIS A 138 8.41 -22.69 2.55
C HIS A 138 7.10 -21.90 2.74
N PRO A 139 5.92 -22.54 2.72
CA PRO A 139 4.66 -21.85 2.98
C PRO A 139 4.63 -21.34 4.43
N ILE A 140 4.20 -20.08 4.59
CA ILE A 140 3.97 -19.50 5.92
C ILE A 140 2.75 -20.18 6.53
N ARG A 141 2.91 -20.70 7.75
CA ARG A 141 1.89 -21.43 8.48
C ARG A 141 1.22 -20.55 9.54
N LEU A 142 -0.09 -20.57 9.58
CA LEU A 142 -0.87 -19.89 10.61
C LEU A 142 -0.92 -20.78 11.84
N ILE A 143 0.03 -20.61 12.78
CA ILE A 143 0.24 -21.49 13.93
C ILE A 143 -0.59 -21.06 15.13
N THR A 144 -0.79 -19.76 15.36
CA THR A 144 -1.55 -19.23 16.49
C THR A 144 -2.96 -18.79 16.07
N ILE A 145 -3.82 -18.57 17.06
CA ILE A 145 -5.18 -18.06 16.83
C ILE A 145 -5.15 -16.65 16.24
N ASP A 146 -4.18 -15.80 16.61
CA ASP A 146 -4.03 -14.45 16.08
C ASP A 146 -3.61 -14.48 14.60
N HIS A 147 -2.66 -15.36 14.24
CA HIS A 147 -2.30 -15.57 12.84
C HIS A 147 -3.53 -15.99 12.02
N ALA A 148 -4.29 -16.97 12.50
CA ALA A 148 -5.48 -17.46 11.81
C ALA A 148 -6.57 -16.39 11.69
N TYR A 149 -6.76 -15.56 12.73
CA TYR A 149 -7.80 -14.53 12.76
C TYR A 149 -7.48 -13.34 11.85
N TYR A 150 -6.24 -12.82 11.92
CA TYR A 150 -5.87 -11.61 11.19
C TYR A 150 -5.43 -11.89 9.75
N VAL A 151 -4.63 -12.93 9.53
CA VAL A 151 -4.05 -13.22 8.21
C VAL A 151 -5.00 -14.04 7.34
N ARG A 152 -5.66 -15.03 7.93
CA ARG A 152 -6.65 -15.92 7.29
C ARG A 152 -6.06 -16.71 6.13
N ARG A 153 -5.93 -16.09 4.96
CA ARG A 153 -5.39 -16.70 3.75
C ARG A 153 -4.25 -15.85 3.19
N ILE A 154 -3.21 -16.53 2.74
CA ILE A 154 -2.07 -15.91 2.07
C ILE A 154 -2.05 -16.39 0.62
N ALA A 155 -2.07 -15.46 -0.31
CA ALA A 155 -1.79 -15.73 -1.71
C ALA A 155 -0.34 -15.34 -2.04
N THR A 156 0.22 -15.92 -3.10
CA THR A 156 1.57 -15.62 -3.56
C THR A 156 1.56 -15.29 -5.04
N VAL A 157 2.27 -14.24 -5.42
CA VAL A 157 2.56 -13.86 -6.81
C VAL A 157 4.04 -14.12 -7.07
N PRO A 158 4.41 -14.83 -8.16
CA PRO A 158 5.81 -15.01 -8.52
C PRO A 158 6.51 -13.66 -8.73
N TYR A 159 7.85 -13.66 -8.72
CA TYR A 159 8.60 -12.44 -8.98
C TYR A 159 8.18 -11.75 -10.28
N LEU A 160 7.80 -10.49 -10.16
CA LEU A 160 7.56 -9.54 -11.24
C LEU A 160 8.25 -8.22 -10.88
N PRO A 161 8.72 -7.42 -11.86
CA PRO A 161 9.41 -6.16 -11.56
C PRO A 161 8.53 -5.17 -10.81
N ALA A 162 9.08 -4.55 -9.77
CA ALA A 162 8.38 -3.55 -8.96
C ALA A 162 7.94 -2.34 -9.81
N GLY A 163 6.78 -1.75 -9.46
CA GLY A 163 6.24 -0.57 -10.13
C GLY A 163 5.61 -0.85 -11.50
N THR A 164 5.57 -2.09 -11.97
CA THR A 164 4.98 -2.44 -13.26
C THR A 164 3.47 -2.69 -13.17
N THR A 165 2.76 -2.46 -14.27
CA THR A 165 1.35 -2.80 -14.40
C THR A 165 1.12 -4.31 -14.25
N GLU A 166 2.04 -5.11 -14.74
CA GLU A 166 2.00 -6.58 -14.66
C GLU A 166 1.98 -7.06 -13.19
N LEU A 167 2.85 -6.50 -12.34
CA LEU A 167 2.83 -6.79 -10.90
C LEU A 167 1.53 -6.32 -10.25
N ALA A 168 1.03 -5.13 -10.62
CA ALA A 168 -0.20 -4.57 -10.08
C ALA A 168 -1.42 -5.42 -10.43
N GLU A 169 -1.53 -5.89 -11.66
CA GLU A 169 -2.60 -6.78 -12.13
C GLU A 169 -2.55 -8.16 -11.45
N ALA A 170 -1.36 -8.76 -11.37
CA ALA A 170 -1.17 -10.04 -10.69
C ALA A 170 -1.48 -9.95 -9.19
N GLY A 171 -1.02 -8.89 -8.53
CA GLY A 171 -1.33 -8.62 -7.12
C GLY A 171 -2.83 -8.44 -6.88
N ALA A 172 -3.49 -7.65 -7.71
CA ALA A 172 -4.94 -7.43 -7.62
C ALA A 172 -5.75 -8.72 -7.85
N ALA A 173 -5.33 -9.55 -8.82
CA ALA A 173 -5.96 -10.85 -9.06
C ALA A 173 -5.82 -11.78 -7.83
N ALA A 174 -4.64 -11.81 -7.20
CA ALA A 174 -4.40 -12.58 -5.99
C ALA A 174 -5.25 -12.09 -4.79
N LEU A 175 -5.51 -10.77 -4.71
CA LEU A 175 -6.37 -10.18 -3.67
C LEU A 175 -7.87 -10.51 -3.83
N ALA A 176 -8.30 -11.08 -4.94
CA ALA A 176 -9.66 -11.60 -5.07
C ALA A 176 -9.92 -12.79 -4.11
N GLU A 177 -8.86 -13.53 -3.75
CA GLU A 177 -8.93 -14.75 -2.96
C GLU A 177 -8.36 -14.59 -1.54
N ALA A 178 -7.62 -13.51 -1.26
CA ALA A 178 -6.92 -13.31 0.00
C ALA A 178 -6.78 -11.82 0.34
N ASP A 179 -6.67 -11.50 1.63
CA ASP A 179 -6.38 -10.13 2.09
C ASP A 179 -4.88 -9.87 2.26
N VAL A 180 -4.06 -10.91 2.11
CA VAL A 180 -2.61 -10.88 2.25
C VAL A 180 -1.99 -11.57 1.04
N VAL A 181 -1.14 -10.84 0.32
CA VAL A 181 -0.42 -11.34 -0.85
C VAL A 181 1.08 -11.16 -0.65
N ILE A 182 1.85 -12.23 -0.83
CA ILE A 182 3.30 -12.17 -0.92
C ILE A 182 3.69 -11.94 -2.38
N LEU A 183 4.50 -10.94 -2.61
CA LEU A 183 5.11 -10.63 -3.91
C LEU A 183 6.52 -11.23 -3.90
N GLY A 184 6.73 -12.29 -4.66
CA GLY A 184 7.95 -13.11 -4.65
C GLY A 184 9.24 -12.28 -4.75
N HIS A 185 10.20 -12.50 -3.85
CA HIS A 185 11.47 -11.78 -3.73
C HIS A 185 11.36 -10.26 -3.52
N HIS A 186 10.16 -9.74 -3.19
CA HIS A 186 9.93 -8.30 -3.10
C HIS A 186 9.38 -7.89 -1.73
N GLY A 187 8.16 -8.28 -1.42
CA GLY A 187 7.47 -7.83 -0.22
C GLY A 187 6.09 -8.45 -0.08
N CYS A 188 5.20 -7.75 0.61
CA CYS A 188 3.80 -8.13 0.70
C CYS A 188 2.87 -6.96 0.37
N SER A 189 1.68 -7.26 -0.10
CA SER A 189 0.56 -6.32 -0.18
C SER A 189 -0.56 -6.83 0.71
N VAL A 190 -0.99 -6.00 1.66
CA VAL A 190 -2.01 -6.33 2.66
C VAL A 190 -3.14 -5.32 2.55
N VAL A 191 -4.36 -5.81 2.51
CA VAL A 191 -5.55 -4.97 2.34
C VAL A 191 -6.55 -5.14 3.48
N ALA A 192 -7.32 -4.09 3.77
CA ALA A 192 -8.42 -4.12 4.74
C ALA A 192 -9.40 -2.97 4.51
N ASP A 193 -10.52 -3.00 5.22
CA ASP A 193 -11.50 -1.92 5.31
C ASP A 193 -11.02 -0.73 6.14
N THR A 194 -9.99 -0.92 6.99
CA THR A 194 -9.39 0.12 7.83
C THR A 194 -7.87 0.04 7.83
N VAL A 195 -7.21 1.18 8.05
CA VAL A 195 -5.74 1.29 8.20
C VAL A 195 -5.26 0.43 9.37
N GLU A 196 -6.00 0.43 10.49
CA GLU A 196 -5.64 -0.36 11.67
C GLU A 196 -5.66 -1.87 11.39
N LEU A 197 -6.70 -2.37 10.71
CA LEU A 197 -6.79 -3.79 10.40
C LEU A 197 -5.72 -4.23 9.39
N ALA A 198 -5.44 -3.41 8.37
CA ALA A 198 -4.35 -3.69 7.43
C ALA A 198 -3.00 -3.80 8.16
N HIS A 199 -2.73 -2.90 9.13
CA HIS A 199 -1.53 -2.98 9.96
C HIS A 199 -1.48 -4.26 10.81
N LYS A 200 -2.59 -4.62 11.47
CA LYS A 200 -2.68 -5.86 12.27
C LYS A 200 -2.40 -7.10 11.40
N ARG A 201 -2.92 -7.15 10.19
CA ARG A 201 -2.65 -8.22 9.21
C ARG A 201 -1.17 -8.29 8.86
N ALA A 202 -0.55 -7.15 8.54
CA ALA A 202 0.88 -7.10 8.19
C ALA A 202 1.79 -7.56 9.34
N VAL A 203 1.52 -7.13 10.57
CA VAL A 203 2.25 -7.59 11.77
C VAL A 203 2.08 -9.10 11.95
N ASN A 204 0.85 -9.60 11.88
CA ASN A 204 0.58 -11.03 12.07
C ASN A 204 1.11 -11.91 10.92
N LEU A 205 1.27 -11.37 9.71
CA LEU A 205 1.96 -12.07 8.62
C LEU A 205 3.42 -12.35 8.98
N GLU A 206 4.16 -11.32 9.41
CA GLU A 206 5.58 -11.49 9.76
C GLU A 206 5.77 -12.34 11.03
N GLU A 207 4.89 -12.20 12.02
CA GLU A 207 4.88 -13.07 13.21
C GLU A 207 4.58 -14.54 12.83
N ALA A 208 3.68 -14.80 11.88
CA ALA A 208 3.42 -16.13 11.36
C ALA A 208 4.64 -16.69 10.60
N ALA A 209 5.34 -15.85 9.85
CA ALA A 209 6.60 -16.22 9.20
C ALA A 209 7.68 -16.54 10.24
N LEU A 210 7.84 -15.73 11.27
CA LEU A 210 8.77 -15.97 12.36
C LEU A 210 8.46 -17.28 13.12
N ALA A 211 7.20 -17.52 13.43
CA ALA A 211 6.76 -18.77 14.06
C ALA A 211 7.02 -19.98 13.16
N THR A 212 6.75 -19.86 11.85
CA THR A 212 7.06 -20.90 10.86
C THR A 212 8.56 -21.17 10.79
N TYR A 213 9.39 -20.13 10.70
CA TYR A 213 10.84 -20.26 10.69
C TYR A 213 11.36 -20.99 11.94
N ARG A 214 10.89 -20.60 13.13
CA ARG A 214 11.27 -21.25 14.40
C ARG A 214 10.84 -22.72 14.45
N ALA A 215 9.61 -23.02 13.99
CA ALA A 215 9.15 -24.39 13.93
C ALA A 215 10.00 -25.25 12.97
N LEU A 216 10.36 -24.73 11.81
CA LEU A 216 11.27 -25.40 10.87
C LEU A 216 12.63 -25.66 11.48
N THR A 217 13.20 -24.71 12.24
CA THR A 217 14.48 -24.91 12.94
C THR A 217 14.42 -25.97 14.04
N LEU A 218 13.25 -26.24 14.60
CA LEU A 218 12.97 -27.32 15.54
C LEU A 218 12.64 -28.65 14.86
N GLY A 219 12.64 -28.70 13.53
CA GLY A 219 12.29 -29.87 12.73
C GLY A 219 10.80 -30.12 12.54
N ASP A 220 9.95 -29.18 12.96
CA ASP A 220 8.51 -29.27 12.74
C ASP A 220 8.09 -28.61 11.42
N THR A 221 7.40 -29.38 10.58
CA THR A 221 6.91 -28.95 9.25
C THR A 221 5.40 -28.94 9.13
N THR A 222 4.67 -29.31 10.17
CA THR A 222 3.24 -29.63 10.08
C THR A 222 2.33 -28.84 11.02
N THR A 223 2.84 -28.32 12.12
CA THR A 223 2.03 -27.59 13.11
C THR A 223 1.36 -26.37 12.49
N VAL A 224 0.05 -26.30 12.68
CA VAL A 224 -0.82 -25.17 12.31
C VAL A 224 -1.82 -24.91 13.45
N CYS A 225 -2.54 -23.81 13.40
CA CYS A 225 -3.64 -23.51 14.31
C CYS A 225 -4.66 -24.67 14.29
N PRO A 226 -5.28 -25.01 15.45
CA PRO A 226 -6.24 -26.12 15.52
C PRO A 226 -7.35 -25.97 14.46
N PRO A 227 -7.68 -27.03 13.69
CA PRO A 227 -8.67 -26.98 12.62
C PRO A 227 -10.02 -26.42 13.06
N ALA A 228 -10.48 -26.75 14.26
CA ALA A 228 -11.74 -26.25 14.81
C ALA A 228 -11.77 -24.70 14.93
N TYR A 229 -10.61 -24.05 15.12
CA TYR A 229 -10.52 -22.59 15.13
C TYR A 229 -10.52 -22.03 13.71
N LEU A 230 -9.80 -22.64 12.78
CA LEU A 230 -9.80 -22.23 11.36
C LEU A 230 -11.21 -22.27 10.77
N GLU A 231 -11.95 -23.37 10.98
CA GLU A 231 -13.35 -23.48 10.60
C GLU A 231 -14.27 -22.40 11.22
N ARG A 232 -13.96 -21.99 12.46
CA ARG A 232 -14.69 -20.89 13.11
C ARG A 232 -14.43 -19.56 12.42
N VAL A 233 -13.18 -19.27 12.06
CA VAL A 233 -12.81 -18.04 11.34
C VAL A 233 -13.49 -17.98 9.98
N GLU A 234 -13.47 -19.07 9.22
CA GLU A 234 -14.16 -19.17 7.93
C GLU A 234 -15.66 -18.92 8.04
N ARG A 235 -16.31 -19.44 9.09
CA ARG A 235 -17.74 -19.17 9.34
C ARG A 235 -18.03 -17.71 9.67
N LEU A 236 -17.11 -17.00 10.34
CA LEU A 236 -17.25 -15.57 10.63
C LEU A 236 -17.16 -14.71 9.35
N GLU A 237 -16.40 -15.16 8.35
CA GLU A 237 -16.33 -14.51 7.03
C GLU A 237 -17.61 -14.72 6.20
N ALA A 238 -18.19 -15.89 6.29
CA ALA A 238 -19.40 -16.24 5.53
C ALA A 238 -20.69 -15.66 6.11
N ALA A 239 -20.62 -15.05 7.30
CA ALA A 239 -21.79 -14.41 7.92
C ALA A 239 -22.01 -13.01 7.29
N PRO A 240 -23.26 -12.72 6.80
CA PRO A 240 -23.60 -11.47 6.14
C PRO A 240 -23.55 -10.24 7.05
#